data_fed8916402da44682f2b869798aa9101
#
_entry.id   fed8916402da44682f2b869798aa9101
#
_cell.length_a   1.000
_cell.length_b   1.000
_cell.length_c   1.000
_cell.angle_alpha   90.00
_cell.angle_beta   90.00
_cell.angle_gamma   90.00
#
_symmetry.space_group_name_H-M   'P 1'
#
loop_
_entity.id
_entity.type
_entity.pdbx_description
1 polymer ?
#
loop_
_entity_poly.entity_id
_entity_poly.type
_entity_poly.pdbx_seq_one_letter_code
_entity_poly.pdbx_strand_id
1 'polypeptide(L)'
;MDVNAYVPCNCYERGVAKPAPVAIEFENGRVTSVDPDLEGDAKALYDDWCRTACSHANLCAVEEWIGTVDRVRSFISALDSLGQPVALLASVMPRGNSGAVDGAASALCVQEIAAVRTLSMRRLPHLVDTSSGEVIRSVEGVFFEAQGGDVGFDAYGLYVADRRALETRPVEERLRFRAKHVHVRPHPHGCELRDLDSDATALCLWDPPRECELEVVMRAVPDPEYVGMLDKLERLFTAAIVWSSSVYWC
;
A
#
# COMPACT_ATOMS: atom_id res chain seq x y z
N MET A 1 -6.20 0.58 -18.63
CA MET A 1 -7.58 0.39 -18.17
C MET A 1 -7.53 0.37 -16.64
N ASP A 2 -8.45 1.11 -16.01
CA ASP A 2 -8.50 1.30 -14.56
C ASP A 2 -9.65 0.49 -13.97
N VAL A 3 -9.52 0.12 -12.71
CA VAL A 3 -10.55 -0.53 -11.91
C VAL A 3 -11.04 0.46 -10.88
N ASN A 4 -12.31 0.82 -10.95
CA ASN A 4 -12.99 1.61 -9.96
C ASN A 4 -14.01 0.74 -9.22
N ALA A 5 -14.39 1.18 -8.03
CA ALA A 5 -15.46 0.57 -7.27
C ALA A 5 -16.28 1.63 -6.55
N TYR A 6 -17.55 1.35 -6.37
CA TYR A 6 -18.43 2.25 -5.66
C TYR A 6 -19.51 1.49 -4.85
N VAL A 7 -20.04 2.19 -3.88
CA VAL A 7 -21.15 1.75 -3.04
C VAL A 7 -22.27 2.78 -3.16
N PRO A 8 -23.41 2.46 -3.77
CA PRO A 8 -24.53 3.39 -3.80
C PRO A 8 -25.07 3.62 -2.39
N CYS A 9 -25.54 4.83 -2.12
CA CYS A 9 -26.31 5.10 -0.92
C CYS A 9 -27.76 4.65 -1.14
N ASN A 10 -28.45 4.29 -0.06
CA ASN A 10 -29.87 3.94 -0.10
C ASN A 10 -30.79 5.14 0.21
N CYS A 11 -30.33 6.38 0.01
CA CYS A 11 -31.08 7.58 0.34
C CYS A 11 -32.40 7.70 -0.44
N TYR A 12 -32.41 7.27 -1.70
CA TYR A 12 -33.61 7.31 -2.52
C TYR A 12 -34.63 6.29 -2.06
N GLU A 13 -34.25 5.05 -1.83
CA GLU A 13 -35.14 3.97 -1.34
C GLU A 13 -35.71 4.29 0.03
N ARG A 14 -34.96 4.99 0.88
CA ARG A 14 -35.38 5.45 2.21
C ARG A 14 -36.21 6.72 2.18
N GLY A 15 -36.45 7.31 1.01
CA GLY A 15 -37.19 8.56 0.86
C GLY A 15 -36.50 9.79 1.46
N VAL A 16 -35.16 9.74 1.64
CA VAL A 16 -34.35 10.86 2.16
C VAL A 16 -33.85 11.74 1.01
N ALA A 17 -33.70 11.17 -0.19
CA ALA A 17 -33.32 11.93 -1.37
C ALA A 17 -34.49 12.78 -1.87
N LYS A 18 -34.18 13.91 -2.54
CA LYS A 18 -35.17 14.72 -3.27
C LYS A 18 -35.83 13.87 -4.35
N PRO A 19 -37.12 14.13 -4.66
CA PRO A 19 -37.80 13.47 -5.76
C PRO A 19 -37.02 13.65 -7.08
N ALA A 20 -36.96 12.58 -7.87
CA ALA A 20 -36.31 12.64 -9.17
C ALA A 20 -37.13 13.51 -10.15
N PRO A 21 -36.48 14.35 -10.97
CA PRO A 21 -37.19 15.20 -11.93
C PRO A 21 -37.71 14.44 -13.16
N VAL A 22 -37.20 13.21 -13.38
CA VAL A 22 -37.56 12.31 -14.48
C VAL A 22 -37.73 10.88 -13.93
N ALA A 23 -38.29 9.99 -14.76
CA ALA A 23 -38.38 8.57 -14.41
C ALA A 23 -36.95 7.97 -14.36
N ILE A 24 -36.65 7.25 -13.28
CA ILE A 24 -35.34 6.66 -13.05
C ILE A 24 -35.46 5.16 -12.80
N GLU A 25 -34.36 4.46 -13.07
CA GLU A 25 -34.14 3.08 -12.68
C GLU A 25 -32.75 2.91 -12.05
N PHE A 26 -32.53 1.76 -11.42
CA PHE A 26 -31.23 1.43 -10.84
C PHE A 26 -30.59 0.30 -11.65
N GLU A 27 -29.52 0.62 -12.36
CA GLU A 27 -28.73 -0.35 -13.09
C GLU A 27 -27.37 -0.50 -12.42
N ASN A 28 -27.05 -1.73 -12.01
CA ASN A 28 -25.80 -2.02 -11.27
C ASN A 28 -25.57 -1.07 -10.08
N GLY A 29 -26.63 -0.69 -9.37
CA GLY A 29 -26.59 0.23 -8.23
C GLY A 29 -26.38 1.70 -8.60
N ARG A 30 -26.25 2.05 -9.86
CA ARG A 30 -26.29 3.45 -10.32
C ARG A 30 -27.68 3.84 -10.77
N VAL A 31 -28.01 5.08 -10.49
CA VAL A 31 -29.23 5.68 -11.01
C VAL A 31 -29.05 6.01 -12.47
N THR A 32 -29.98 5.57 -13.28
CA THR A 32 -30.04 5.90 -14.72
C THR A 32 -31.43 6.48 -15.06
N SER A 33 -31.49 7.31 -16.08
CA SER A 33 -32.80 7.71 -16.64
C SER A 33 -33.40 6.53 -17.40
N VAL A 34 -34.72 6.33 -17.22
CA VAL A 34 -35.48 5.37 -18.03
C VAL A 34 -35.49 5.78 -19.50
N ASP A 35 -35.37 7.09 -19.79
CA ASP A 35 -35.25 7.62 -21.13
C ASP A 35 -33.78 7.69 -21.53
N PRO A 36 -33.29 6.82 -22.45
CA PRO A 36 -31.89 6.80 -22.88
C PRO A 36 -31.56 8.04 -23.77
N ASP A 37 -32.56 8.66 -24.37
CA ASP A 37 -32.40 9.81 -25.26
C ASP A 37 -32.70 11.15 -24.55
N LEU A 38 -32.58 11.14 -23.21
CA LEU A 38 -32.83 12.34 -22.40
C LEU A 38 -31.87 13.48 -22.80
N GLU A 39 -32.41 14.59 -23.30
CA GLU A 39 -31.65 15.72 -23.81
C GLU A 39 -32.10 17.06 -23.22
N GLY A 40 -31.36 18.14 -23.54
CA GLY A 40 -31.73 19.53 -23.25
C GLY A 40 -31.88 19.80 -21.73
N ASP A 41 -32.93 20.58 -21.41
CA ASP A 41 -33.19 21.02 -20.02
C ASP A 41 -33.50 19.85 -19.09
N ALA A 42 -34.17 18.80 -19.59
CA ALA A 42 -34.49 17.64 -18.80
C ALA A 42 -33.22 16.87 -18.34
N LYS A 43 -32.24 16.76 -19.27
CA LYS A 43 -30.94 16.18 -18.94
C LYS A 43 -30.19 17.04 -17.91
N ALA A 44 -30.19 18.36 -18.09
CA ALA A 44 -29.53 19.26 -17.14
C ALA A 44 -30.13 19.17 -15.73
N LEU A 45 -31.46 19.08 -15.63
CA LEU A 45 -32.16 18.88 -14.35
C LEU A 45 -31.82 17.51 -13.71
N TYR A 46 -31.76 16.46 -14.52
CA TYR A 46 -31.37 15.13 -14.05
C TYR A 46 -29.92 15.10 -13.54
N ASP A 47 -28.99 15.68 -14.31
CA ASP A 47 -27.57 15.73 -13.92
C ASP A 47 -27.36 16.56 -12.64
N ASP A 48 -28.11 17.67 -12.48
CA ASP A 48 -28.09 18.46 -11.25
C ASP A 48 -28.70 17.70 -10.07
N TRP A 49 -29.81 17.02 -10.31
CA TRP A 49 -30.44 16.19 -9.29
C TRP A 49 -29.51 15.07 -8.82
N CYS A 50 -28.85 14.35 -9.72
CA CYS A 50 -27.87 13.31 -9.35
C CYS A 50 -26.81 13.84 -8.39
N ARG A 51 -26.37 15.09 -8.58
CA ARG A 51 -25.36 15.72 -7.70
C ARG A 51 -25.91 16.20 -6.38
N THR A 52 -27.19 16.56 -6.29
CA THR A 52 -27.79 17.29 -5.17
C THR A 52 -28.96 16.58 -4.51
N ALA A 53 -29.32 15.37 -4.97
CA ALA A 53 -30.46 14.61 -4.48
C ALA A 53 -30.40 14.32 -2.96
N CYS A 54 -29.21 14.06 -2.47
CA CYS A 54 -28.92 13.87 -1.05
C CYS A 54 -27.51 14.41 -0.70
N SER A 55 -27.04 14.11 0.49
CA SER A 55 -25.67 14.49 0.93
C SER A 55 -24.55 13.71 0.20
N HIS A 56 -24.90 12.70 -0.58
CA HIS A 56 -23.94 11.87 -1.33
C HIS A 56 -24.02 12.24 -2.80
N ALA A 57 -22.91 12.73 -3.34
CA ALA A 57 -22.81 13.05 -4.78
C ALA A 57 -23.10 11.79 -5.61
N ASN A 58 -23.90 11.97 -6.67
CA ASN A 58 -24.33 10.91 -7.57
C ASN A 58 -25.00 9.72 -6.88
N LEU A 59 -25.64 9.94 -5.71
CA LEU A 59 -26.22 8.90 -4.88
C LEU A 59 -25.22 7.79 -4.51
N CYS A 60 -23.95 8.14 -4.41
CA CYS A 60 -22.86 7.22 -4.14
C CYS A 60 -22.27 7.51 -2.76
N ALA A 61 -22.33 6.55 -1.84
CA ALA A 61 -21.81 6.70 -0.48
C ALA A 61 -20.26 6.70 -0.46
N VAL A 62 -19.65 5.87 -1.29
CA VAL A 62 -18.19 5.77 -1.45
C VAL A 62 -17.86 5.42 -2.89
N GLU A 63 -16.89 6.08 -3.46
CA GLU A 63 -16.29 5.73 -4.76
C GLU A 63 -14.76 5.75 -4.62
N GLU A 64 -14.09 4.71 -5.12
CA GLU A 64 -12.64 4.53 -5.02
C GLU A 64 -12.05 4.06 -6.33
N TRP A 65 -10.96 4.69 -6.73
CA TRP A 65 -10.06 4.14 -7.74
C TRP A 65 -9.15 3.10 -7.08
N ILE A 66 -9.32 1.83 -7.43
CA ILE A 66 -8.57 0.73 -6.83
C ILE A 66 -7.17 0.63 -7.40
N GLY A 67 -7.05 0.77 -8.72
CA GLY A 67 -5.78 0.74 -9.42
C GLY A 67 -5.94 0.38 -10.89
N THR A 68 -4.81 0.20 -11.58
CA THR A 68 -4.81 -0.36 -12.92
C THR A 68 -5.18 -1.84 -12.89
N VAL A 69 -5.71 -2.36 -14.01
CA VAL A 69 -6.06 -3.78 -14.14
C VAL A 69 -4.88 -4.70 -13.81
N ASP A 70 -3.66 -4.35 -14.25
CA ASP A 70 -2.48 -5.17 -13.99
C ASP A 70 -2.11 -5.18 -12.50
N ARG A 71 -2.26 -4.03 -11.82
CA ARG A 71 -2.01 -3.96 -10.37
C ARG A 71 -3.04 -4.77 -9.58
N VAL A 72 -4.31 -4.72 -9.99
CA VAL A 72 -5.37 -5.52 -9.36
C VAL A 72 -5.13 -7.02 -9.60
N ARG A 73 -4.73 -7.42 -10.81
CA ARG A 73 -4.36 -8.82 -11.10
C ARG A 73 -3.18 -9.30 -10.27
N SER A 74 -2.14 -8.48 -10.13
CA SER A 74 -0.99 -8.80 -9.26
C SER A 74 -1.42 -8.99 -7.81
N PHE A 75 -2.32 -8.12 -7.32
CA PHE A 75 -2.87 -8.25 -5.97
C PHE A 75 -3.70 -9.53 -5.79
N ILE A 76 -4.58 -9.86 -6.76
CA ILE A 76 -5.34 -11.13 -6.75
C ILE A 76 -4.39 -12.33 -6.70
N SER A 77 -3.35 -12.34 -7.54
CA SER A 77 -2.35 -13.41 -7.53
C SER A 77 -1.63 -13.53 -6.19
N ALA A 78 -1.34 -12.40 -5.53
CA ALA A 78 -0.78 -12.40 -4.18
C ALA A 78 -1.76 -12.98 -3.16
N LEU A 79 -3.05 -12.63 -3.21
CA LEU A 79 -4.09 -13.20 -2.35
C LEU A 79 -4.24 -14.71 -2.57
N ASP A 80 -4.29 -15.15 -3.83
CA ASP A 80 -4.37 -16.59 -4.18
C ASP A 80 -3.18 -17.37 -3.58
N SER A 81 -2.00 -16.77 -3.50
CA SER A 81 -0.82 -17.37 -2.89
C SER A 81 -0.89 -17.52 -1.37
N LEU A 82 -1.70 -16.67 -0.68
CA LEU A 82 -1.93 -16.77 0.77
C LEU A 82 -2.91 -17.89 1.16
N GLY A 83 -3.73 -18.36 0.22
CA GLY A 83 -4.60 -19.50 0.40
C GLY A 83 -5.87 -19.25 1.22
N GLN A 84 -6.33 -20.26 1.94
CA GLN A 84 -7.64 -20.31 2.62
C GLN A 84 -8.03 -19.11 3.49
N PRO A 85 -7.14 -18.48 4.26
CA PRO A 85 -7.52 -17.37 5.15
C PRO A 85 -8.09 -16.13 4.43
N VAL A 86 -7.93 -16.06 3.09
CA VAL A 86 -8.29 -14.88 2.28
C VAL A 86 -8.97 -15.27 0.96
N ALA A 87 -9.52 -16.47 0.89
CA ALA A 87 -10.07 -17.03 -0.33
C ALA A 87 -11.32 -16.28 -0.85
N LEU A 88 -12.15 -15.76 0.05
CA LEU A 88 -13.32 -14.97 -0.34
C LEU A 88 -12.89 -13.65 -0.94
N LEU A 89 -12.00 -12.90 -0.29
CA LEU A 89 -11.48 -11.63 -0.80
C LEU A 89 -10.90 -11.81 -2.20
N ALA A 90 -10.07 -12.84 -2.41
CA ALA A 90 -9.52 -13.16 -3.73
C ALA A 90 -10.62 -13.46 -4.77
N SER A 91 -11.69 -14.14 -4.38
CA SER A 91 -12.77 -14.55 -5.27
C SER A 91 -13.70 -13.41 -5.69
N VAL A 92 -13.90 -12.41 -4.82
CA VAL A 92 -14.79 -11.27 -5.09
C VAL A 92 -14.09 -10.11 -5.79
N MET A 93 -12.76 -10.11 -5.84
CA MET A 93 -12.00 -9.11 -6.60
C MET A 93 -12.30 -9.21 -8.10
N PRO A 94 -12.42 -8.08 -8.80
CA PRO A 94 -12.83 -8.08 -10.20
C PRO A 94 -11.73 -8.68 -11.08
N ARG A 95 -12.08 -9.69 -11.85
CA ARG A 95 -11.24 -10.25 -12.94
C ARG A 95 -11.51 -9.58 -14.29
N GLY A 96 -12.47 -8.66 -14.32
CA GLY A 96 -12.90 -7.79 -15.42
C GLY A 96 -13.48 -6.51 -14.86
N ASN A 97 -14.13 -5.70 -15.70
CA ASN A 97 -14.68 -4.39 -15.32
C ASN A 97 -16.14 -4.46 -14.82
N SER A 98 -16.57 -5.58 -14.29
CA SER A 98 -17.94 -5.73 -13.78
C SER A 98 -18.01 -6.76 -12.65
N GLY A 99 -19.00 -6.61 -11.81
CA GLY A 99 -19.30 -7.49 -10.70
C GLY A 99 -19.90 -6.74 -9.53
N ALA A 100 -20.49 -7.49 -8.61
CA ALA A 100 -21.02 -6.94 -7.37
C ALA A 100 -20.70 -7.86 -6.19
N VAL A 101 -20.50 -7.25 -5.02
CA VAL A 101 -20.26 -7.94 -3.75
C VAL A 101 -21.30 -7.46 -2.76
N ASP A 102 -22.17 -8.36 -2.26
CA ASP A 102 -23.21 -8.00 -1.31
C ASP A 102 -22.67 -7.66 0.08
N GLY A 103 -23.56 -7.14 0.94
CA GLY A 103 -23.20 -6.74 2.30
C GLY A 103 -22.72 -7.89 3.19
N ALA A 104 -23.25 -9.12 2.99
CA ALA A 104 -22.84 -10.28 3.78
C ALA A 104 -21.42 -10.73 3.41
N ALA A 105 -21.14 -10.83 2.12
CA ALA A 105 -19.78 -11.09 1.63
C ALA A 105 -18.81 -9.98 2.01
N SER A 106 -19.26 -8.71 1.96
CA SER A 106 -18.47 -7.55 2.38
C SER A 106 -18.02 -7.63 3.84
N ALA A 107 -18.88 -8.11 4.75
CA ALA A 107 -18.53 -8.29 6.16
C ALA A 107 -17.42 -9.33 6.35
N LEU A 108 -17.42 -10.41 5.60
CA LEU A 108 -16.37 -11.41 5.61
C LEU A 108 -15.08 -10.88 4.98
N CYS A 109 -15.19 -10.11 3.88
CA CYS A 109 -14.02 -9.48 3.25
C CYS A 109 -13.29 -8.51 4.19
N VAL A 110 -14.01 -7.75 5.03
CA VAL A 110 -13.36 -6.88 6.05
C VAL A 110 -12.52 -7.71 7.03
N GLN A 111 -13.01 -8.89 7.45
CA GLN A 111 -12.24 -9.78 8.33
C GLN A 111 -11.01 -10.35 7.61
N GLU A 112 -11.16 -10.75 6.34
CA GLU A 112 -10.04 -11.25 5.54
C GLU A 112 -9.01 -10.15 5.25
N ILE A 113 -9.41 -8.89 5.06
CA ILE A 113 -8.48 -7.76 4.93
C ILE A 113 -7.59 -7.63 6.17
N ALA A 114 -8.14 -7.77 7.37
CA ALA A 114 -7.37 -7.77 8.60
C ALA A 114 -6.35 -8.92 8.64
N ALA A 115 -6.73 -10.11 8.15
CA ALA A 115 -5.83 -11.24 8.00
C ALA A 115 -4.72 -10.95 6.96
N VAL A 116 -5.06 -10.39 5.78
CA VAL A 116 -4.07 -10.00 4.76
C VAL A 116 -3.04 -9.04 5.32
N ARG A 117 -3.46 -8.02 6.09
CA ARG A 117 -2.54 -7.06 6.73
C ARG A 117 -1.51 -7.73 7.64
N THR A 118 -1.86 -8.86 8.23
CA THR A 118 -0.97 -9.64 9.09
C THR A 118 -0.09 -10.60 8.29
N LEU A 119 -0.62 -11.17 7.21
CA LEU A 119 0.07 -12.20 6.40
C LEU A 119 0.99 -11.60 5.33
N SER A 120 0.61 -10.46 4.73
CA SER A 120 1.38 -9.79 3.67
C SER A 120 2.50 -8.92 4.25
N MET A 121 3.34 -9.52 5.09
CA MET A 121 4.48 -8.85 5.69
C MET A 121 5.74 -9.15 4.90
N ARG A 122 6.38 -8.11 4.34
CA ARG A 122 7.75 -8.22 3.84
C ARG A 122 8.72 -8.19 5.01
N ARG A 123 9.80 -8.95 4.90
CA ARG A 123 10.93 -8.79 5.78
C ARG A 123 11.91 -7.81 5.15
N LEU A 124 12.01 -6.62 5.72
CA LEU A 124 12.96 -5.61 5.29
C LEU A 124 14.07 -5.43 6.30
N PRO A 125 15.32 -5.21 5.83
CA PRO A 125 16.42 -4.92 6.72
C PRO A 125 16.23 -3.53 7.36
N HIS A 126 16.52 -3.45 8.66
CA HIS A 126 16.56 -2.21 9.43
C HIS A 126 17.89 -2.12 10.13
N LEU A 127 18.53 -0.96 10.05
CA LEU A 127 19.72 -0.66 10.84
C LEU A 127 19.27 -0.11 12.19
N VAL A 128 19.60 -0.80 13.25
CA VAL A 128 19.12 -0.56 14.62
C VAL A 128 20.30 -0.32 15.56
N ASP A 129 20.21 0.69 16.41
CA ASP A 129 21.11 0.84 17.57
C ASP A 129 20.69 -0.19 18.62
N THR A 130 21.59 -1.14 18.94
CA THR A 130 21.30 -2.25 19.84
C THR A 130 21.10 -1.80 21.30
N SER A 131 21.69 -0.67 21.68
CA SER A 131 21.62 -0.14 23.04
C SER A 131 20.28 0.52 23.35
N SER A 132 19.71 1.22 22.37
CA SER A 132 18.44 1.94 22.51
C SER A 132 17.25 1.23 21.86
N GLY A 133 17.50 0.30 20.93
CA GLY A 133 16.48 -0.30 20.08
C GLY A 133 15.94 0.65 18.99
N GLU A 134 16.55 1.84 18.87
CA GLU A 134 16.15 2.85 17.89
C GLU A 134 16.48 2.40 16.47
N VAL A 135 15.54 2.61 15.55
CA VAL A 135 15.76 2.38 14.12
C VAL A 135 16.48 3.59 13.53
N ILE A 136 17.75 3.40 13.19
CA ILE A 136 18.58 4.44 12.57
C ILE A 136 18.20 4.63 11.10
N ARG A 137 17.92 3.51 10.40
CA ARG A 137 17.50 3.49 8.99
C ARG A 137 16.54 2.33 8.72
N SER A 138 15.53 2.59 7.88
CA SER A 138 14.52 1.60 7.49
C SER A 138 14.48 1.32 5.98
N VAL A 139 15.31 2.02 5.20
CA VAL A 139 15.40 1.84 3.75
C VAL A 139 16.80 1.37 3.43
N GLU A 140 16.91 0.16 2.88
CA GLU A 140 18.18 -0.42 2.45
C GLU A 140 18.82 0.40 1.31
N GLY A 141 20.14 0.28 1.18
CA GLY A 141 20.94 0.96 0.18
C GLY A 141 22.00 1.87 0.78
N VAL A 142 22.62 2.68 -0.07
CA VAL A 142 23.61 3.67 0.34
C VAL A 142 22.91 4.82 1.05
N PHE A 143 23.33 5.15 2.26
CA PHE A 143 22.80 6.27 3.03
C PHE A 143 23.86 7.37 3.30
N PHE A 144 25.14 7.09 3.04
CA PHE A 144 26.21 8.04 3.15
C PHE A 144 27.20 7.85 1.98
N GLU A 145 27.43 8.91 1.23
CA GLU A 145 28.31 8.94 0.08
C GLU A 145 29.53 9.84 0.34
N ALA A 146 30.72 9.32 0.14
CA ALA A 146 31.95 10.08 0.32
C ALA A 146 33.02 9.67 -0.70
N GLN A 147 34.03 10.54 -0.89
CA GLN A 147 35.18 10.23 -1.78
C GLN A 147 35.97 8.99 -1.35
N GLY A 148 35.91 8.64 -0.06
CA GLY A 148 36.60 7.49 0.53
C GLY A 148 35.83 6.17 0.49
N GLY A 149 34.59 6.19 0.02
CA GLY A 149 33.70 5.02 -0.04
C GLY A 149 32.30 5.35 0.43
N ASP A 150 31.35 4.58 -0.05
CA ASP A 150 29.95 4.69 0.30
C ASP A 150 29.63 3.77 1.48
N VAL A 151 28.80 4.24 2.42
CA VAL A 151 28.30 3.44 3.52
C VAL A 151 26.83 3.15 3.25
N GLY A 152 26.44 1.89 3.36
CA GLY A 152 25.10 1.43 3.15
C GLY A 152 24.79 0.20 3.98
N PHE A 153 23.56 -0.29 3.88
CA PHE A 153 23.18 -1.57 4.46
C PHE A 153 22.16 -2.29 3.57
N ASP A 154 22.10 -3.59 3.73
CA ASP A 154 21.16 -4.49 3.06
C ASP A 154 20.82 -5.67 3.98
N ALA A 155 20.12 -6.68 3.47
CA ALA A 155 19.76 -7.88 4.23
C ALA A 155 20.96 -8.66 4.78
N TYR A 156 22.15 -8.43 4.26
CA TYR A 156 23.39 -9.12 4.63
C TYR A 156 24.23 -8.36 5.66
N GLY A 157 23.99 -7.06 5.83
CA GLY A 157 24.68 -6.25 6.83
C GLY A 157 24.91 -4.80 6.44
N LEU A 158 25.52 -4.04 7.36
CA LEU A 158 26.09 -2.74 7.08
C LEU A 158 27.38 -2.95 6.28
N TYR A 159 27.59 -2.15 5.24
CA TYR A 159 28.74 -2.29 4.35
C TYR A 159 29.43 -0.95 4.04
N VAL A 160 30.70 -1.05 3.69
CA VAL A 160 31.48 0.03 3.06
C VAL A 160 31.94 -0.44 1.68
N ALA A 161 31.60 0.33 0.66
CA ALA A 161 31.93 0.01 -0.73
C ALA A 161 32.79 1.11 -1.37
N ASP A 162 33.71 0.72 -2.28
CA ASP A 162 34.55 1.68 -2.99
C ASP A 162 33.75 2.43 -4.06
N ARG A 163 33.72 3.76 -3.98
CA ARG A 163 32.98 4.61 -4.91
C ARG A 163 33.57 4.65 -6.31
N ARG A 164 34.88 4.54 -6.46
CA ARG A 164 35.55 4.64 -7.76
C ARG A 164 35.18 3.51 -8.73
N ALA A 165 34.57 2.44 -8.21
CA ALA A 165 34.11 1.31 -9.00
C ALA A 165 32.61 1.39 -9.35
N LEU A 166 31.89 2.47 -8.97
CA LEU A 166 30.43 2.59 -9.01
C LEU A 166 29.80 2.49 -10.40
N GLU A 167 30.51 2.83 -11.46
CA GLU A 167 29.86 2.97 -12.76
C GLU A 167 29.73 1.66 -13.55
N THR A 168 30.41 0.59 -13.15
CA THR A 168 30.47 -0.63 -13.99
C THR A 168 30.42 -1.97 -13.25
N ARG A 169 30.45 -2.03 -11.92
CA ARG A 169 30.51 -3.29 -11.16
C ARG A 169 29.44 -3.43 -10.07
N PRO A 170 28.94 -4.64 -9.81
CA PRO A 170 28.03 -4.93 -8.69
C PRO A 170 28.63 -4.51 -7.34
N VAL A 171 27.77 -4.23 -6.35
CA VAL A 171 28.19 -3.80 -4.99
C VAL A 171 29.11 -4.86 -4.36
N GLU A 172 28.84 -6.15 -4.56
CA GLU A 172 29.56 -7.28 -4.01
C GLU A 172 31.05 -7.28 -4.40
N GLU A 173 31.38 -6.82 -5.60
CA GLU A 173 32.76 -6.74 -6.10
C GLU A 173 33.54 -5.53 -5.55
N ARG A 174 32.87 -4.62 -4.86
CA ARG A 174 33.41 -3.34 -4.38
C ARG A 174 33.48 -3.24 -2.87
N LEU A 175 32.94 -4.27 -2.18
CA LEU A 175 32.89 -4.29 -0.73
C LEU A 175 34.29 -4.35 -0.12
N ARG A 176 34.56 -3.38 0.76
CA ARG A 176 35.74 -3.40 1.63
C ARG A 176 35.42 -3.93 3.03
N PHE A 177 34.15 -3.84 3.42
CA PHE A 177 33.66 -4.24 4.71
C PHE A 177 32.18 -4.62 4.60
N ARG A 178 31.74 -5.64 5.32
CA ARG A 178 30.33 -5.98 5.53
C ARG A 178 30.20 -6.76 6.83
N ALA A 179 29.28 -6.32 7.70
CA ALA A 179 29.00 -7.00 8.96
C ALA A 179 27.56 -6.79 9.41
N LYS A 180 26.98 -7.77 10.09
CA LYS A 180 25.64 -7.66 10.68
C LYS A 180 25.63 -6.92 12.00
N HIS A 181 26.64 -7.17 12.83
CA HIS A 181 26.82 -6.57 14.15
C HIS A 181 28.07 -5.70 14.11
N VAL A 182 27.90 -4.39 14.26
CA VAL A 182 28.96 -3.42 14.05
C VAL A 182 29.08 -2.49 15.24
N HIS A 183 30.28 -2.44 15.82
CA HIS A 183 30.65 -1.37 16.74
C HIS A 183 31.14 -0.18 15.92
N VAL A 184 30.51 0.97 16.11
CA VAL A 184 30.83 2.22 15.44
C VAL A 184 31.50 3.16 16.41
N ARG A 185 32.75 3.51 16.14
CA ARG A 185 33.55 4.39 16.99
C ARG A 185 33.90 5.67 16.27
N PRO A 186 33.61 6.85 16.83
CA PRO A 186 34.07 8.11 16.25
C PRO A 186 35.58 8.17 16.08
N HIS A 187 36.04 8.71 14.94
CA HIS A 187 37.44 8.86 14.59
C HIS A 187 37.66 10.27 14.04
N PRO A 188 38.84 10.89 14.19
CA PRO A 188 39.12 12.25 13.70
C PRO A 188 38.80 12.51 12.24
N HIS A 189 38.69 11.46 11.42
CA HIS A 189 38.37 11.52 10.00
C HIS A 189 37.12 10.71 9.63
N GLY A 190 36.10 10.67 10.53
CA GLY A 190 34.86 9.94 10.31
C GLY A 190 34.58 8.91 11.39
N CYS A 191 34.53 7.63 11.07
CA CYS A 191 34.38 6.57 12.06
C CYS A 191 35.17 5.30 11.69
N GLU A 192 35.47 4.53 12.71
CA GLU A 192 35.92 3.16 12.64
C GLU A 192 34.72 2.23 12.82
N LEU A 193 34.52 1.33 11.88
CA LEU A 193 33.56 0.24 11.95
C LEU A 193 34.31 -1.02 12.31
N ARG A 194 33.87 -1.72 13.35
CA ARG A 194 34.41 -3.01 13.75
C ARG A 194 33.30 -4.05 13.73
N ASP A 195 33.50 -5.11 13.01
CA ASP A 195 32.64 -6.28 13.03
C ASP A 195 32.81 -7.00 14.37
N LEU A 196 31.71 -7.14 15.10
CA LEU A 196 31.72 -7.82 16.42
C LEU A 196 31.82 -9.33 16.31
N ASP A 197 31.54 -9.89 15.14
CA ASP A 197 31.58 -11.34 14.90
C ASP A 197 32.97 -11.81 14.41
N SER A 198 33.72 -10.98 13.68
CA SER A 198 34.98 -11.37 13.06
C SER A 198 36.20 -10.51 13.42
N ASP A 199 36.01 -9.45 14.18
CA ASP A 199 37.03 -8.43 14.49
C ASP A 199 37.55 -7.65 13.25
N ALA A 200 36.96 -7.83 12.09
CA ALA A 200 37.33 -7.05 10.90
C ALA A 200 37.00 -5.57 11.12
N THR A 201 37.87 -4.69 10.61
CA THR A 201 37.68 -3.24 10.77
C THR A 201 37.70 -2.51 9.43
N ALA A 202 36.98 -1.37 9.35
CA ALA A 202 37.06 -0.45 8.25
C ALA A 202 36.95 0.99 8.75
N LEU A 203 37.69 1.88 8.10
CA LEU A 203 37.53 3.32 8.28
C LEU A 203 36.64 3.88 7.16
N CYS A 204 35.69 4.73 7.54
CA CYS A 204 34.85 5.45 6.62
C CYS A 204 34.65 6.91 7.06
N LEU A 205 34.28 7.76 6.11
CA LEU A 205 34.07 9.20 6.37
C LEU A 205 32.72 9.52 7.02
N TRP A 206 31.88 8.51 7.24
CA TRP A 206 30.62 8.71 7.96
C TRP A 206 30.91 9.21 9.38
N ASP A 207 30.19 10.24 9.80
CA ASP A 207 30.32 10.85 11.13
C ASP A 207 29.06 10.50 11.93
N PRO A 208 29.07 9.44 12.73
CA PRO A 208 27.96 9.07 13.58
C PRO A 208 27.88 10.07 14.76
N PRO A 209 26.68 10.36 15.28
CA PRO A 209 26.50 11.31 16.37
C PRO A 209 27.15 10.86 17.70
N ARG A 210 27.43 9.60 17.84
CA ARG A 210 28.04 8.98 19.03
C ARG A 210 28.63 7.60 18.73
N GLU A 211 29.44 7.12 19.65
CA GLU A 211 29.81 5.69 19.71
C GLU A 211 28.56 4.83 19.97
N CYS A 212 28.35 3.81 19.16
CA CYS A 212 27.17 2.94 19.24
C CYS A 212 27.44 1.56 18.66
N GLU A 213 26.59 0.63 19.01
CA GLU A 213 26.55 -0.70 18.40
C GLU A 213 25.33 -0.79 17.49
N LEU A 214 25.52 -1.18 16.24
CA LEU A 214 24.50 -1.29 15.23
C LEU A 214 24.32 -2.73 14.79
N GLU A 215 23.07 -3.10 14.58
CA GLU A 215 22.70 -4.40 14.03
C GLU A 215 21.76 -4.24 12.84
N VAL A 216 21.95 -5.05 11.81
CA VAL A 216 20.98 -5.17 10.72
C VAL A 216 19.97 -6.27 11.05
N VAL A 217 18.77 -5.87 11.42
CA VAL A 217 17.67 -6.74 11.83
C VAL A 217 16.61 -6.82 10.75
N MET A 218 16.20 -8.02 10.39
CA MET A 218 15.08 -8.24 9.47
C MET A 218 13.75 -8.05 10.21
N ARG A 219 13.07 -6.94 10.00
CA ARG A 219 11.75 -6.66 10.58
C ARG A 219 10.65 -6.94 9.57
N ALA A 220 9.57 -7.54 10.06
CA ALA A 220 8.35 -7.69 9.29
C ALA A 220 7.65 -6.33 9.22
N VAL A 221 7.41 -5.85 8.02
CA VAL A 221 6.66 -4.60 7.76
C VAL A 221 5.56 -4.87 6.75
N PRO A 222 4.40 -4.19 6.85
CA PRO A 222 3.36 -4.30 5.84
C PRO A 222 3.90 -3.92 4.47
N ASP A 223 3.53 -4.68 3.44
CA ASP A 223 3.93 -4.34 2.08
C ASP A 223 3.26 -3.02 1.64
N PRO A 224 4.03 -1.93 1.45
CA PRO A 224 3.47 -0.62 1.14
C PRO A 224 2.69 -0.60 -0.19
N GLU A 225 2.98 -1.55 -1.08
CA GLU A 225 2.28 -1.67 -2.35
C GLU A 225 0.80 -2.03 -2.17
N TYR A 226 0.50 -2.85 -1.14
CA TYR A 226 -0.88 -3.32 -0.89
C TYR A 226 -1.63 -2.51 0.16
N VAL A 227 -0.94 -1.80 1.06
CA VAL A 227 -1.58 -1.03 2.15
C VAL A 227 -2.64 -0.08 1.60
N GLY A 228 -2.30 0.74 0.60
CA GLY A 228 -3.23 1.70 0.03
C GLY A 228 -4.44 1.05 -0.68
N MET A 229 -4.27 -0.14 -1.27
CA MET A 229 -5.36 -0.90 -1.88
C MET A 229 -6.26 -1.51 -0.79
N LEU A 230 -5.68 -2.10 0.24
CA LEU A 230 -6.43 -2.66 1.37
C LEU A 230 -7.25 -1.60 2.10
N ASP A 231 -6.73 -0.38 2.27
CA ASP A 231 -7.45 0.73 2.88
C ASP A 231 -8.68 1.14 2.07
N LYS A 232 -8.57 1.16 0.74
CA LYS A 232 -9.70 1.46 -0.16
C LYS A 232 -10.75 0.36 -0.13
N LEU A 233 -10.32 -0.89 -0.20
CA LEU A 233 -11.22 -2.05 -0.12
C LEU A 233 -11.96 -2.09 1.22
N GLU A 234 -11.26 -1.84 2.32
CA GLU A 234 -11.89 -1.78 3.65
C GLU A 234 -12.95 -0.69 3.74
N ARG A 235 -12.69 0.51 3.19
CA ARG A 235 -13.68 1.59 3.13
C ARG A 235 -14.91 1.19 2.31
N LEU A 236 -14.72 0.58 1.14
CA LEU A 236 -15.81 0.12 0.27
C LEU A 236 -16.66 -0.94 0.96
N PHE A 237 -16.05 -2.00 1.48
CA PHE A 237 -16.79 -3.08 2.13
C PHE A 237 -17.49 -2.61 3.42
N THR A 238 -16.82 -1.74 4.19
CA THR A 238 -17.46 -1.12 5.37
C THR A 238 -18.65 -0.26 4.98
N ALA A 239 -18.55 0.54 3.92
CA ALA A 239 -19.66 1.33 3.40
C ALA A 239 -20.82 0.42 2.94
N ALA A 240 -20.53 -0.68 2.24
CA ALA A 240 -21.56 -1.64 1.81
C ALA A 240 -22.35 -2.21 2.98
N ILE A 241 -21.69 -2.50 4.10
CA ILE A 241 -22.34 -2.96 5.34
C ILE A 241 -23.21 -1.85 5.93
N VAL A 242 -22.65 -0.64 6.11
CA VAL A 242 -23.35 0.51 6.74
C VAL A 242 -24.58 0.93 5.93
N TRP A 243 -24.48 0.92 4.61
CA TRP A 243 -25.56 1.33 3.72
C TRP A 243 -26.49 0.19 3.31
N SER A 244 -26.23 -1.05 3.78
CA SER A 244 -26.97 -2.25 3.36
C SER A 244 -27.08 -2.35 1.84
N SER A 245 -25.96 -2.10 1.16
CA SER A 245 -25.84 -2.05 -0.28
C SER A 245 -24.73 -3.00 -0.75
N SER A 246 -24.51 -3.08 -2.06
CA SER A 246 -23.42 -3.85 -2.63
C SER A 246 -22.26 -2.95 -3.05
N VAL A 247 -21.02 -3.50 -3.07
CA VAL A 247 -19.90 -2.92 -3.79
C VAL A 247 -20.03 -3.29 -5.26
N TYR A 248 -19.98 -2.33 -6.16
CA TYR A 248 -19.98 -2.55 -7.60
C TYR A 248 -18.62 -2.20 -8.19
N TRP A 249 -18.15 -3.06 -9.09
CA TRP A 249 -16.91 -2.85 -9.84
C TRP A 249 -17.19 -2.27 -11.22
N CYS A 250 -16.36 -1.31 -11.71
CA CYS A 250 -16.48 -0.68 -13.02
C CYS A 250 -15.11 -0.21 -13.60
#